data_efe93e89070edef6ecdca04facad9c43
#
_entry.id   efe93e89070edef6ecdca04facad9c43
#
_cell.length_a   1.000
_cell.length_b   1.000
_cell.length_c   1.000
_cell.angle_alpha   90.00
_cell.angle_beta   90.00
_cell.angle_gamma   90.00
#
_symmetry.space_group_name_H-M   'P 1'
#
loop_
_entity.id
_entity.type
_entity.pdbx_description
1 polymer ?
#
loop_
_entity_poly.entity_id
_entity_poly.type
_entity_poly.pdbx_seq_one_letter_code
_entity_poly.pdbx_strand_id
1 'polypeptide(L)'
;KKKVPELRFKGFTDDWEERKLGELGSVAMNRRIFKDQTSENEEVPFFKIGTFGSKPDAFISRELFEEYKLKYPYPEIGDILISASGSIGRTVVYQGEDEYFQDSNIVWLKHDDRLNNKFLKQFYSIVKWQGLEGSTIKRLYNKNILDTDISIPSTIEQNKIGMFFEQLDDTIALHQ
;
A
#
# COMPACT_ATOMS: atom_id res chain seq x y z
N LYS A 1 17.74 23.42 4.11
CA LYS A 1 16.45 23.04 3.51
C LYS A 1 15.40 22.94 4.62
N LYS A 2 14.28 23.66 4.50
CA LYS A 2 13.15 23.49 5.42
C LYS A 2 12.61 22.04 5.32
N LYS A 3 12.54 21.37 6.46
CA LYS A 3 12.00 20.00 6.56
C LYS A 3 10.50 20.01 6.92
N VAL A 4 9.77 21.00 6.42
CA VAL A 4 8.35 21.18 6.73
C VAL A 4 7.63 21.64 5.46
N PRO A 5 6.34 21.31 5.30
CA PRO A 5 5.55 21.79 4.17
C PRO A 5 5.30 23.30 4.26
N GLU A 6 5.01 23.92 3.13
CA GLU A 6 4.67 25.36 3.08
C GLU A 6 3.35 25.65 3.77
N LEU A 7 2.35 24.77 3.57
CA LEU A 7 1.06 24.84 4.24
C LEU A 7 1.02 23.80 5.35
N ARG A 8 0.51 24.21 6.50
CA ARG A 8 0.49 23.40 7.69
C ARG A 8 -0.69 23.76 8.59
N PHE A 9 -1.25 22.76 9.28
CA PHE A 9 -2.27 23.03 10.27
C PHE A 9 -1.70 23.86 11.43
N LYS A 10 -2.53 24.76 11.95
CA LYS A 10 -2.14 25.63 13.07
C LYS A 10 -1.78 24.78 14.30
N GLY A 11 -0.69 25.16 14.96
CA GLY A 11 -0.24 24.52 16.20
C GLY A 11 0.88 23.50 16.00
N PHE A 12 1.17 23.10 14.77
CA PHE A 12 2.29 22.20 14.47
C PHE A 12 3.49 23.02 14.00
N THR A 13 4.60 22.94 14.72
CA THR A 13 5.79 23.74 14.48
C THR A 13 7.08 22.92 14.37
N ASP A 14 7.06 21.67 14.85
CA ASP A 14 8.24 20.81 14.86
C ASP A 14 8.66 20.43 13.44
N ASP A 15 9.97 20.23 13.23
CA ASP A 15 10.49 19.72 11.97
C ASP A 15 10.02 18.29 11.73
N TRP A 16 9.72 17.96 10.46
CA TRP A 16 9.46 16.60 10.07
C TRP A 16 10.76 15.79 10.06
N GLU A 17 10.69 14.54 10.48
CA GLU A 17 11.84 13.63 10.45
C GLU A 17 12.00 13.00 9.08
N GLU A 18 13.24 12.99 8.59
CA GLU A 18 13.60 12.29 7.37
C GLU A 18 13.97 10.85 7.70
N ARG A 19 13.29 9.88 7.05
CA ARG A 19 13.45 8.45 7.27
C ARG A 19 13.46 7.71 5.93
N LYS A 20 13.94 6.48 5.94
CA LYS A 20 13.69 5.53 4.86
C LYS A 20 12.51 4.65 5.25
N LEU A 21 11.71 4.23 4.26
CA LEU A 21 10.60 3.31 4.53
C LEU A 21 11.09 2.03 5.22
N GLY A 22 12.29 1.56 4.89
CA GLY A 22 12.90 0.39 5.52
C GLY A 22 13.23 0.54 7.00
N GLU A 23 13.34 1.77 7.50
CA GLU A 23 13.50 2.03 8.94
C GLU A 23 12.16 1.93 9.69
N LEU A 24 11.05 2.09 8.97
CA LEU A 24 9.70 2.13 9.55
C LEU A 24 8.96 0.80 9.41
N GLY A 25 9.37 -0.05 8.47
CA GLY A 25 8.67 -1.29 8.23
C GLY A 25 9.41 -2.23 7.29
N SER A 26 8.70 -3.24 6.84
CA SER A 26 9.18 -4.25 5.91
C SER A 26 8.15 -4.49 4.81
N VAL A 27 8.61 -4.97 3.66
CA VAL A 27 7.71 -5.33 2.55
C VAL A 27 7.14 -6.72 2.81
N ALA A 28 5.83 -6.83 2.73
CA ALA A 28 5.10 -8.08 2.87
C ALA A 28 4.31 -8.39 1.59
N MET A 29 4.03 -9.65 1.38
CA MET A 29 3.21 -10.15 0.28
C MET A 29 2.53 -11.46 0.70
N ASN A 30 1.41 -11.77 0.04
CA ASN A 30 0.74 -13.05 0.27
C ASN A 30 1.62 -14.22 -0.18
N ARG A 31 1.40 -15.39 0.41
CA ARG A 31 2.03 -16.63 -0.05
C ARG A 31 1.57 -16.94 -1.47
N ARG A 32 2.50 -17.38 -2.30
CA ARG A 32 2.26 -17.68 -3.71
C ARG A 32 1.13 -18.66 -3.92
N ILE A 33 0.23 -18.33 -4.84
CA ILE A 33 -0.80 -19.21 -5.38
C ILE A 33 -0.39 -19.64 -6.78
N PHE A 34 -0.39 -20.94 -7.05
CA PHE A 34 -0.08 -21.49 -8.36
C PHE A 34 -1.35 -21.56 -9.21
N LYS A 35 -1.17 -21.56 -10.53
CA LYS A 35 -2.29 -21.55 -11.48
C LYS A 35 -3.27 -22.69 -11.28
N ASP A 36 -2.78 -23.88 -10.94
CA ASP A 36 -3.60 -25.07 -10.71
C ASP A 36 -4.40 -25.00 -9.41
N GLN A 37 -4.11 -24.03 -8.54
CA GLN A 37 -4.87 -23.75 -7.32
C GLN A 37 -6.00 -22.74 -7.54
N THR A 38 -6.12 -22.20 -8.76
CA THR A 38 -7.14 -21.23 -9.13
C THR A 38 -8.17 -21.81 -10.05
N SER A 39 -9.37 -21.23 -10.07
CA SER A 39 -10.45 -21.59 -10.98
C SER A 39 -11.35 -20.38 -11.23
N GLU A 40 -12.23 -20.47 -12.21
CA GLU A 40 -13.27 -19.45 -12.46
C GLU A 40 -14.48 -19.63 -11.54
N ASN A 41 -14.60 -20.75 -10.86
CA ASN A 41 -15.80 -21.16 -10.12
C ASN A 41 -15.61 -21.26 -8.61
N GLU A 42 -14.45 -20.89 -8.10
CA GLU A 42 -14.20 -20.89 -6.66
C GLU A 42 -14.74 -19.61 -5.99
N GLU A 43 -14.72 -19.61 -4.66
CA GLU A 43 -15.47 -18.64 -3.86
C GLU A 43 -14.75 -17.33 -3.61
N VAL A 44 -13.41 -17.37 -3.41
CA VAL A 44 -12.64 -16.22 -2.96
C VAL A 44 -11.87 -15.59 -4.12
N PRO A 45 -12.08 -14.29 -4.39
CA PRO A 45 -11.34 -13.61 -5.46
C PRO A 45 -9.82 -13.65 -5.25
N PHE A 46 -9.10 -13.98 -6.32
CA PHE A 46 -7.65 -13.92 -6.39
C PHE A 46 -7.24 -12.86 -7.40
N PHE A 47 -6.70 -11.75 -6.91
CA PHE A 47 -6.28 -10.63 -7.74
C PHE A 47 -4.86 -10.81 -8.24
N LYS A 48 -4.71 -10.81 -9.55
CA LYS A 48 -3.42 -10.73 -10.23
C LYS A 48 -3.11 -9.27 -10.58
N ILE A 49 -1.90 -9.01 -11.05
CA ILE A 49 -1.52 -7.65 -11.42
C ILE A 49 -2.46 -7.07 -12.49
N GLY A 50 -2.94 -7.88 -13.40
CA GLY A 50 -3.86 -7.45 -14.48
C GLY A 50 -5.27 -7.13 -14.01
N THR A 51 -5.68 -7.59 -12.83
CA THR A 51 -7.01 -7.33 -12.27
C THR A 51 -6.98 -6.47 -11.01
N PHE A 52 -5.79 -6.08 -10.56
CA PHE A 52 -5.60 -5.31 -9.33
C PHE A 52 -6.35 -3.98 -9.40
N GLY A 53 -7.23 -3.76 -8.41
CA GLY A 53 -8.08 -2.58 -8.35
C GLY A 53 -9.27 -2.61 -9.30
N SER A 54 -9.55 -3.77 -9.91
CA SER A 54 -10.60 -3.95 -10.90
C SER A 54 -11.41 -5.21 -10.58
N LYS A 55 -12.09 -5.78 -11.56
CA LYS A 55 -12.89 -6.99 -11.41
C LYS A 55 -12.00 -8.24 -11.46
N PRO A 56 -12.14 -9.19 -10.51
CA PRO A 56 -11.34 -10.41 -10.52
C PRO A 56 -11.76 -11.36 -11.67
N ASP A 57 -10.79 -12.14 -12.16
CA ASP A 57 -11.02 -13.18 -13.18
C ASP A 57 -10.52 -14.56 -12.72
N ALA A 58 -10.01 -14.66 -11.51
CA ALA A 58 -9.56 -15.91 -10.90
C ALA A 58 -9.98 -15.98 -9.44
N PHE A 59 -10.17 -17.20 -8.96
CA PHE A 59 -10.68 -17.45 -7.60
C PHE A 59 -9.96 -18.63 -6.97
N ILE A 60 -9.90 -18.67 -5.64
CA ILE A 60 -9.39 -19.77 -4.86
C ILE A 60 -10.48 -20.32 -3.93
N SER A 61 -10.32 -21.56 -3.47
CA SER A 61 -11.27 -22.14 -2.53
C SER A 61 -11.23 -21.39 -1.19
N ARG A 62 -12.34 -21.39 -0.50
CA ARG A 62 -12.41 -20.84 0.87
C ARG A 62 -11.47 -21.58 1.81
N GLU A 63 -11.35 -22.88 1.68
CA GLU A 63 -10.46 -23.69 2.49
C GLU A 63 -8.99 -23.26 2.34
N LEU A 64 -8.54 -23.10 1.10
CA LEU A 64 -7.18 -22.63 0.82
C LEU A 64 -6.96 -21.21 1.34
N PHE A 65 -7.93 -20.32 1.11
CA PHE A 65 -7.88 -18.95 1.60
C PHE A 65 -7.73 -18.88 3.12
N GLU A 66 -8.56 -19.60 3.87
CA GLU A 66 -8.52 -19.58 5.34
C GLU A 66 -7.22 -20.17 5.87
N GLU A 67 -6.73 -21.24 5.26
CA GLU A 67 -5.45 -21.85 5.63
C GLU A 67 -4.30 -20.86 5.42
N TYR A 68 -4.21 -20.23 4.25
CA TYR A 68 -3.12 -19.35 3.91
C TYR A 68 -3.19 -18.01 4.67
N LYS A 69 -4.37 -17.49 4.89
CA LYS A 69 -4.57 -16.29 5.72
C LYS A 69 -4.08 -16.51 7.15
N LEU A 70 -4.29 -17.70 7.70
CA LEU A 70 -3.86 -18.03 9.06
C LEU A 70 -2.35 -18.26 9.16
N LYS A 71 -1.73 -18.91 8.18
CA LYS A 71 -0.34 -19.36 8.23
C LYS A 71 0.68 -18.36 7.67
N TYR A 72 0.27 -17.52 6.76
CA TYR A 72 1.19 -16.67 5.99
C TYR A 72 0.81 -15.19 6.10
N PRO A 73 1.71 -14.26 5.69
CA PRO A 73 1.40 -12.84 5.75
C PRO A 73 0.11 -12.49 5.01
N TYR A 74 -0.70 -11.68 5.65
CA TYR A 74 -1.97 -11.22 5.10
C TYR A 74 -2.18 -9.76 5.54
N PRO A 75 -2.72 -8.88 4.66
CA PRO A 75 -2.89 -7.48 5.01
C PRO A 75 -3.94 -7.28 6.09
N GLU A 76 -3.72 -6.26 6.90
CA GLU A 76 -4.70 -5.78 7.88
C GLU A 76 -5.56 -4.68 7.25
N ILE A 77 -6.76 -4.47 7.79
CA ILE A 77 -7.65 -3.39 7.32
C ILE A 77 -6.90 -2.06 7.41
N GLY A 78 -6.90 -1.32 6.32
CA GLY A 78 -6.20 -0.06 6.20
C GLY A 78 -4.81 -0.17 5.58
N ASP A 79 -4.25 -1.36 5.46
CA ASP A 79 -2.98 -1.55 4.75
C ASP A 79 -3.12 -1.14 3.28
N ILE A 80 -2.07 -0.57 2.73
CA ILE A 80 -2.08 -0.06 1.36
C ILE A 80 -1.33 -1.03 0.45
N LEU A 81 -2.08 -1.72 -0.41
CA LEU A 81 -1.52 -2.63 -1.39
C LEU A 81 -0.97 -1.83 -2.56
N ILE A 82 0.20 -2.22 -3.05
CA ILE A 82 0.95 -1.51 -4.09
C ILE A 82 1.24 -2.46 -5.23
N SER A 83 0.97 -2.03 -6.47
CA SER A 83 1.40 -2.76 -7.65
C SER A 83 2.91 -2.60 -7.86
N ALA A 84 3.63 -3.73 -7.88
CA ALA A 84 5.08 -3.76 -8.06
C ALA A 84 5.51 -4.02 -9.51
N SER A 85 4.57 -4.27 -10.41
CA SER A 85 4.81 -4.46 -11.84
C SER A 85 3.61 -3.93 -12.65
N GLY A 86 3.69 -3.96 -13.97
CA GLY A 86 2.66 -3.36 -14.81
C GLY A 86 2.59 -1.85 -14.58
N SER A 87 1.45 -1.35 -14.13
CA SER A 87 1.30 0.05 -13.70
C SER A 87 1.87 0.23 -12.31
N ILE A 88 3.19 0.38 -12.21
CA ILE A 88 3.93 0.44 -10.95
C ILE A 88 3.42 1.60 -10.07
N GLY A 89 3.22 1.30 -8.78
CA GLY A 89 2.85 2.31 -7.78
C GLY A 89 1.36 2.56 -7.66
N ARG A 90 0.52 1.81 -8.37
CA ARG A 90 -0.93 1.86 -8.16
C ARG A 90 -1.25 1.31 -6.78
N THR A 91 -2.12 1.99 -6.04
CA THR A 91 -2.45 1.61 -4.67
C THR A 91 -3.92 1.26 -4.52
N VAL A 92 -4.19 0.29 -3.65
CA VAL A 92 -5.54 -0.07 -3.19
C VAL A 92 -5.48 -0.23 -1.68
N VAL A 93 -6.37 0.41 -0.96
CA VAL A 93 -6.50 0.26 0.49
C VAL A 93 -7.31 -1.00 0.78
N TYR A 94 -6.73 -1.91 1.58
CA TYR A 94 -7.43 -3.13 1.97
C TYR A 94 -8.55 -2.80 2.97
N GLN A 95 -9.78 -3.24 2.66
CA GLN A 95 -10.98 -2.89 3.43
C GLN A 95 -11.50 -4.04 4.30
N GLY A 96 -10.86 -5.19 4.27
CA GLY A 96 -11.26 -6.34 5.07
C GLY A 96 -12.07 -7.40 4.32
N GLU A 97 -12.25 -7.26 3.01
CA GLU A 97 -12.93 -8.27 2.21
C GLU A 97 -12.12 -9.57 2.16
N ASP A 98 -12.83 -10.69 1.98
CA ASP A 98 -12.20 -11.98 1.73
C ASP A 98 -11.65 -12.01 0.31
N GLU A 99 -10.38 -11.65 0.16
CA GLU A 99 -9.68 -11.54 -1.10
C GLU A 99 -8.24 -12.02 -0.90
N TYR A 100 -7.60 -12.47 -1.98
CA TYR A 100 -6.21 -12.89 -1.96
C TYR A 100 -5.46 -12.25 -3.12
N PHE A 101 -4.16 -11.99 -2.93
CA PHE A 101 -3.39 -11.17 -3.87
C PHE A 101 -2.16 -11.92 -4.38
N GLN A 102 -1.85 -11.72 -5.66
CA GLN A 102 -0.69 -12.32 -6.30
C GLN A 102 0.61 -11.87 -5.60
N ASP A 103 1.44 -12.83 -5.23
CA ASP A 103 2.74 -12.57 -4.64
C ASP A 103 3.66 -11.80 -5.59
N SER A 104 4.65 -11.14 -5.04
CA SER A 104 5.69 -10.39 -5.76
C SER A 104 5.17 -9.21 -6.58
N ASN A 105 3.99 -9.28 -7.17
CA ASN A 105 3.40 -8.22 -8.00
C ASN A 105 2.50 -7.28 -7.22
N ILE A 106 1.97 -7.75 -6.08
CA ILE A 106 1.15 -6.95 -5.17
C ILE A 106 1.73 -7.09 -3.77
N VAL A 107 2.19 -5.97 -3.23
CA VAL A 107 2.91 -5.94 -1.95
C VAL A 107 2.36 -4.82 -1.07
N TRP A 108 2.72 -4.84 0.22
CA TRP A 108 2.40 -3.73 1.13
C TRP A 108 3.54 -3.52 2.11
N LEU A 109 3.59 -2.34 2.71
CA LEU A 109 4.52 -2.04 3.79
C LEU A 109 3.87 -2.43 5.12
N LYS A 110 4.43 -3.44 5.77
CA LYS A 110 4.05 -3.82 7.13
C LYS A 110 4.82 -2.92 8.09
N HIS A 111 4.10 -2.16 8.92
CA HIS A 111 4.70 -1.19 9.84
C HIS A 111 3.91 -1.10 11.15
N ASP A 112 4.49 -0.44 12.13
CA ASP A 112 3.85 -0.15 13.40
C ASP A 112 3.16 1.23 13.42
N ASP A 113 2.78 1.70 14.60
CA ASP A 113 2.03 2.95 14.80
C ASP A 113 2.86 4.23 14.65
N ARG A 114 4.17 4.14 14.39
CA ARG A 114 4.99 5.32 14.04
C ARG A 114 4.57 5.92 12.70
N LEU A 115 3.90 5.15 11.87
CA LEU A 115 3.44 5.57 10.56
C LEU A 115 1.94 5.33 10.45
N ASN A 116 1.20 6.38 10.09
CA ASN A 116 -0.25 6.34 9.91
C ASN A 116 -0.59 6.01 8.45
N ASN A 117 -1.46 5.02 8.22
CA ASN A 117 -1.81 4.58 6.86
C ASN A 117 -2.52 5.65 6.03
N LYS A 118 -3.34 6.50 6.64
CA LYS A 118 -4.01 7.59 5.92
C LYS A 118 -3.02 8.64 5.44
N PHE A 119 -2.00 8.92 6.25
CA PHE A 119 -0.87 9.76 5.85
C PHE A 119 -0.03 9.08 4.78
N LEU A 120 0.29 7.80 4.96
CA LEU A 120 1.08 7.02 4.02
C LEU A 120 0.43 6.96 2.62
N LYS A 121 -0.89 6.85 2.58
CA LYS A 121 -1.64 6.88 1.32
C LYS A 121 -1.39 8.19 0.54
N GLN A 122 -1.38 9.32 1.24
CA GLN A 122 -1.08 10.61 0.62
C GLN A 122 0.37 10.69 0.17
N PHE A 123 1.29 10.18 0.96
CA PHE A 123 2.70 10.07 0.56
C PHE A 123 2.84 9.25 -0.73
N TYR A 124 2.16 8.12 -0.85
CA TYR A 124 2.22 7.29 -2.04
C TYR A 124 1.69 7.99 -3.30
N SER A 125 0.82 8.99 -3.16
CA SER A 125 0.32 9.75 -4.31
C SER A 125 1.37 10.67 -4.93
N ILE A 126 2.44 10.98 -4.20
CA ILE A 126 3.53 11.87 -4.65
C ILE A 126 4.90 11.21 -4.58
N VAL A 127 4.97 9.95 -4.22
CA VAL A 127 6.24 9.27 -3.97
C VAL A 127 7.08 9.16 -5.24
N LYS A 128 8.39 9.34 -5.05
CA LYS A 128 9.40 9.03 -6.06
C LYS A 128 10.18 7.83 -5.55
N TRP A 129 9.89 6.67 -6.11
CA TRP A 129 10.54 5.43 -5.69
C TRP A 129 12.02 5.47 -6.01
N GLN A 130 12.84 5.13 -5.02
CA GLN A 130 14.29 5.11 -5.18
C GLN A 130 14.71 4.12 -6.27
N GLY A 131 15.58 4.57 -7.17
CA GLY A 131 16.16 3.73 -8.22
C GLY A 131 15.31 3.55 -9.47
N LEU A 132 14.12 4.18 -9.56
CA LEU A 132 13.29 4.11 -10.77
C LEU A 132 13.51 5.27 -11.74
N GLU A 133 14.05 6.38 -11.27
CA GLU A 133 14.28 7.56 -12.13
C GLU A 133 15.34 7.27 -13.20
N GLY A 134 15.00 7.57 -14.45
CA GLY A 134 15.91 7.40 -15.58
C GLY A 134 16.25 5.96 -15.92
N SER A 135 15.54 4.99 -15.35
CA SER A 135 15.82 3.58 -15.56
C SER A 135 14.74 2.94 -16.47
N THR A 136 15.14 1.84 -17.13
CA THR A 136 14.23 0.98 -17.89
C THR A 136 13.63 -0.10 -17.00
N ILE A 137 13.79 0.00 -15.66
CA ILE A 137 13.28 -0.98 -14.71
C ILE A 137 11.75 -1.01 -14.79
N LYS A 138 11.22 -2.19 -15.09
CA LYS A 138 9.79 -2.43 -15.25
C LYS A 138 9.15 -3.05 -14.00
N ARG A 139 9.86 -2.98 -12.87
CA ARG A 139 9.44 -3.61 -11.63
C ARG A 139 9.93 -2.83 -10.41
N LEU A 140 9.06 -2.76 -9.39
CA LEU A 140 9.39 -2.20 -8.08
C LEU A 140 9.84 -3.34 -7.15
N TYR A 141 11.14 -3.40 -6.89
CA TYR A 141 11.70 -4.40 -5.97
C TYR A 141 11.56 -3.93 -4.52
N ASN A 142 11.61 -4.87 -3.59
CA ASN A 142 11.57 -4.57 -2.15
C ASN A 142 12.62 -3.52 -1.77
N LYS A 143 13.83 -3.64 -2.32
CA LYS A 143 14.91 -2.68 -2.09
C LYS A 143 14.53 -1.26 -2.52
N ASN A 144 13.88 -1.10 -3.65
CA ASN A 144 13.42 0.22 -4.12
C ASN A 144 12.47 0.86 -3.11
N ILE A 145 11.52 0.07 -2.60
CA ILE A 145 10.56 0.54 -1.60
C ILE A 145 11.28 0.92 -0.30
N LEU A 146 12.10 0.01 0.23
CA LEU A 146 12.75 0.18 1.52
C LEU A 146 13.80 1.30 1.53
N ASP A 147 14.46 1.56 0.40
CA ASP A 147 15.45 2.64 0.25
C ASP A 147 14.80 4.00 -0.04
N THR A 148 13.49 4.05 -0.23
CA THR A 148 12.77 5.30 -0.54
C THR A 148 12.66 6.18 0.71
N ASP A 149 13.01 7.46 0.55
CA ASP A 149 12.93 8.44 1.62
C ASP A 149 11.50 8.93 1.83
N ILE A 150 11.17 9.14 3.09
CA ILE A 150 9.91 9.74 3.52
C ILE A 150 10.19 10.75 4.63
N SER A 151 9.52 11.90 4.58
CA SER A 151 9.53 12.86 5.67
C SER A 151 8.24 12.72 6.47
N ILE A 152 8.35 12.48 7.77
CA ILE A 152 7.19 12.22 8.63
C ILE A 152 7.11 13.22 9.77
N PRO A 153 5.93 13.79 10.03
CA PRO A 153 5.65 14.54 11.23
C PRO A 153 5.35 13.62 12.42
N SER A 154 5.00 14.22 13.56
CA SER A 154 4.47 13.47 14.69
C SER A 154 3.25 12.64 14.29
N THR A 155 2.96 11.59 15.06
CA THR A 155 1.78 10.72 14.78
C THR A 155 0.48 11.50 14.86
N ILE A 156 0.38 12.52 15.72
CA ILE A 156 -0.79 13.38 15.82
C ILE A 156 -0.97 14.21 14.56
N GLU A 157 0.09 14.79 14.03
CA GLU A 157 0.04 15.55 12.78
C GLU A 157 -0.24 14.65 11.58
N GLN A 158 0.38 13.47 11.51
CA GLN A 158 0.08 12.47 10.48
C GLN A 158 -1.40 12.14 10.43
N ASN A 159 -2.01 11.88 11.59
CA ASN A 159 -3.43 11.56 11.68
C ASN A 159 -4.29 12.70 11.17
N LYS A 160 -3.96 13.93 11.55
CA LYS A 160 -4.71 15.11 11.11
C LYS A 160 -4.63 15.34 9.60
N ILE A 161 -3.44 15.21 9.04
CA ILE A 161 -3.23 15.30 7.59
C ILE A 161 -3.99 14.19 6.86
N GLY A 162 -3.85 12.96 7.33
CA GLY A 162 -4.51 11.80 6.73
C GLY A 162 -6.02 11.92 6.73
N MET A 163 -6.61 12.33 7.84
CA MET A 163 -8.05 12.53 7.96
C MET A 163 -8.55 13.66 7.05
N PHE A 164 -7.81 14.75 6.98
CA PHE A 164 -8.16 15.87 6.11
C PHE A 164 -8.26 15.46 4.65
N PHE A 165 -7.24 14.77 4.14
CA PHE A 165 -7.22 14.31 2.74
C PHE A 165 -8.24 13.20 2.48
N GLU A 166 -8.49 12.32 3.44
CA GLU A 166 -9.55 11.31 3.33
C GLU A 166 -10.92 11.97 3.17
N GLN A 167 -11.24 12.98 3.97
CA GLN A 167 -12.48 13.74 3.86
C GLN A 167 -12.57 14.48 2.53
N LEU A 168 -11.47 15.04 2.06
CA LEU A 168 -11.42 15.73 0.76
C LEU A 168 -11.67 14.75 -0.39
N ASP A 169 -11.05 13.59 -0.37
CA ASP A 169 -11.24 12.53 -1.36
C ASP A 169 -12.69 12.04 -1.38
N ASP A 170 -13.30 11.84 -0.21
CA ASP A 170 -14.69 11.44 -0.09
C ASP A 170 -15.63 12.52 -0.64
N THR A 171 -15.37 13.79 -0.39
CA THR A 171 -16.12 14.91 -0.91
C THR A 171 -16.05 14.97 -2.45
N ILE A 172 -14.84 14.78 -3.01
CA ILE A 172 -14.65 14.75 -4.46
C ILE A 172 -15.43 13.58 -5.07
N ALA A 173 -15.37 12.39 -4.46
CA ALA A 173 -16.10 11.22 -4.94
C ALA A 173 -17.62 11.42 -4.97
N LEU A 174 -18.17 12.15 -3.99
CA LEU A 174 -19.61 12.45 -3.94
C LEU A 174 -20.07 13.40 -5.04
N HIS A 175 -19.16 14.17 -5.64
CA HIS A 175 -19.48 15.16 -6.68
C HIS A 175 -19.08 14.71 -8.09
N GLN A 176 -18.63 13.47 -8.24
CA GLN A 176 -18.37 12.84 -9.55
C GLN A 176 -19.59 11.99 -10.02
#